data_3c0810aaea10e03e51294eb387259d55
#
_entry.id   3c0810aaea10e03e51294eb387259d55
#
_cell.length_a   1.000
_cell.length_b   1.000
_cell.length_c   1.000
_cell.angle_alpha   90.00
_cell.angle_beta   90.00
_cell.angle_gamma   90.00
#
_symmetry.space_group_name_H-M   'P 1'
#
loop_
_entity.id
_entity.type
_entity.pdbx_description
1 polymer ?
#
loop_
_entity_poly.entity_id
_entity_poly.type
_entity_poly.pdbx_seq_one_letter_code
_entity_poly.pdbx_strand_id
1 'polypeptide(L)'
;KVFMAMTTLMLHPVVAGICLSGILAAVMSTADSQLLVASSALAEDFYRGMLRKQAGAAEVLWAGRLGVVAIAVIAFGLAMDPDSRVLDLVAYAWAGLGAAFGPVILASLYWRGMRRAGAIAGVLAGGVTVIVWKRLEGGLFDLYEIVPGVVAAGIAILIGSLVSGGGEADDPAQDEQAQRQGPGR
;
A
#
# COMPACT_ATOMS: atom_id res chain seq x y z
N LYS A 1 -4.95 23.67 -9.05
CA LYS A 1 -5.08 25.14 -8.84
C LYS A 1 -5.61 25.85 -10.09
N VAL A 2 -5.12 25.54 -11.32
CA VAL A 2 -5.53 26.22 -12.55
C VAL A 2 -7.03 26.05 -12.83
N PHE A 3 -7.55 24.83 -12.74
CA PHE A 3 -8.99 24.56 -12.96
C PHE A 3 -9.87 25.37 -11.99
N MET A 4 -9.54 25.37 -10.70
CA MET A 4 -10.30 26.15 -9.70
C MET A 4 -10.26 27.64 -10.01
N ALA A 5 -9.09 28.18 -10.37
CA ALA A 5 -8.95 29.59 -10.74
C ALA A 5 -9.75 29.92 -12.01
N MET A 6 -9.68 29.09 -13.04
CA MET A 6 -10.45 29.29 -14.27
C MET A 6 -11.96 29.22 -14.00
N THR A 7 -12.41 28.26 -13.21
CA THR A 7 -13.82 28.09 -12.84
C THR A 7 -14.35 29.33 -12.14
N THR A 8 -13.60 29.93 -11.21
CA THR A 8 -14.03 31.11 -10.46
C THR A 8 -13.94 32.42 -11.26
N LEU A 9 -13.01 32.48 -12.23
CA LEU A 9 -12.80 33.71 -13.03
C LEU A 9 -13.68 33.76 -14.28
N MET A 10 -13.98 32.62 -14.90
CA MET A 10 -14.64 32.60 -16.23
C MET A 10 -16.10 32.17 -16.17
N LEU A 11 -16.57 31.54 -15.10
CA LEU A 11 -17.92 31.03 -15.01
C LEU A 11 -18.79 31.88 -14.09
N HIS A 12 -20.11 31.92 -14.40
CA HIS A 12 -21.08 32.51 -13.51
C HIS A 12 -21.01 31.84 -12.11
N PRO A 13 -21.15 32.57 -11.00
CA PRO A 13 -20.98 32.07 -9.64
C PRO A 13 -21.74 30.76 -9.33
N VAL A 14 -22.96 30.62 -9.85
CA VAL A 14 -23.77 29.41 -9.66
C VAL A 14 -23.14 28.20 -10.36
N VAL A 15 -22.67 28.38 -11.58
CA VAL A 15 -21.99 27.29 -12.35
C VAL A 15 -20.67 26.96 -11.71
N ALA A 16 -19.92 27.97 -11.28
CA ALA A 16 -18.66 27.77 -10.54
C ALA A 16 -18.89 26.96 -9.26
N GLY A 17 -19.95 27.27 -8.49
CA GLY A 17 -20.34 26.52 -7.30
C GLY A 17 -20.64 25.04 -7.58
N ILE A 18 -21.39 24.76 -8.65
CA ILE A 18 -21.67 23.37 -9.07
C ILE A 18 -20.39 22.63 -9.44
N CYS A 19 -19.50 23.25 -10.21
CA CYS A 19 -18.22 22.65 -10.59
C CYS A 19 -17.33 22.35 -9.37
N LEU A 20 -17.23 23.29 -8.43
CA LEU A 20 -16.47 23.13 -7.20
C LEU A 20 -17.08 22.05 -6.29
N SER A 21 -18.41 21.97 -6.22
CA SER A 21 -19.11 20.89 -5.49
C SER A 21 -18.81 19.52 -6.07
N GLY A 22 -18.73 19.41 -7.40
CA GLY A 22 -18.35 18.17 -8.09
C GLY A 22 -16.93 17.72 -7.73
N ILE A 23 -15.97 18.65 -7.65
CA ILE A 23 -14.61 18.34 -7.20
C ILE A 23 -14.62 17.85 -5.76
N LEU A 24 -15.30 18.55 -4.87
CA LEU A 24 -15.41 18.16 -3.46
C LEU A 24 -16.04 16.78 -3.31
N ALA A 25 -17.11 16.48 -4.06
CA ALA A 25 -17.75 15.18 -4.05
C ALA A 25 -16.80 14.06 -4.49
N ALA A 26 -16.01 14.29 -5.54
CA ALA A 26 -15.02 13.33 -6.02
C ALA A 26 -13.91 13.07 -4.97
N VAL A 27 -13.39 14.12 -4.34
CA VAL A 27 -12.40 14.01 -3.27
C VAL A 27 -12.95 13.25 -2.07
N MET A 28 -14.16 13.60 -1.62
CA MET A 28 -14.82 12.94 -0.49
C MET A 28 -15.07 11.47 -0.75
N SER A 29 -15.53 11.09 -1.94
CA SER A 29 -15.77 9.70 -2.34
C SER A 29 -14.48 8.87 -2.28
N THR A 30 -13.35 9.43 -2.74
CA THR A 30 -12.05 8.75 -2.70
C THR A 30 -11.51 8.66 -1.28
N ALA A 31 -11.60 9.74 -0.51
CA ALA A 31 -11.12 9.78 0.87
C ALA A 31 -11.89 8.78 1.75
N ASP A 32 -13.21 8.69 1.60
CA ASP A 32 -14.06 7.79 2.36
C ASP A 32 -13.67 6.33 2.13
N SER A 33 -13.53 5.90 0.88
CA SER A 33 -13.13 4.54 0.54
C SER A 33 -11.71 4.19 1.03
N GLN A 34 -10.76 5.11 0.91
CA GLN A 34 -9.39 4.88 1.38
C GLN A 34 -9.30 4.83 2.92
N LEU A 35 -10.03 5.71 3.61
CA LEU A 35 -10.12 5.68 5.07
C LEU A 35 -10.74 4.38 5.57
N LEU A 36 -11.79 3.90 4.91
CA LEU A 36 -12.44 2.65 5.25
C LEU A 36 -11.49 1.46 5.10
N VAL A 37 -10.79 1.35 3.97
CA VAL A 37 -9.81 0.26 3.74
C VAL A 37 -8.67 0.32 4.74
N ALA A 38 -8.06 1.50 4.94
CA ALA A 38 -6.95 1.67 5.86
C ALA A 38 -7.33 1.37 7.31
N SER A 39 -8.51 1.83 7.75
CA SER A 39 -9.01 1.56 9.11
C SER A 39 -9.38 0.10 9.32
N SER A 40 -9.93 -0.56 8.29
CA SER A 40 -10.22 -1.99 8.32
C SER A 40 -8.94 -2.81 8.45
N ALA A 41 -7.90 -2.49 7.68
CA ALA A 41 -6.59 -3.12 7.81
C ALA A 41 -5.99 -2.94 9.22
N LEU A 42 -6.08 -1.73 9.79
CA LEU A 42 -5.63 -1.48 11.16
C LEU A 42 -6.43 -2.29 12.19
N ALA A 43 -7.75 -2.40 12.03
CA ALA A 43 -8.60 -3.07 13.00
C ALA A 43 -8.56 -4.60 12.88
N GLU A 44 -8.65 -5.13 11.66
CA GLU A 44 -8.70 -6.59 11.45
C GLU A 44 -7.29 -7.19 11.39
N ASP A 45 -6.39 -6.65 10.57
CA ASP A 45 -5.09 -7.27 10.34
C ASP A 45 -4.13 -6.99 11.48
N PHE A 46 -4.04 -5.73 11.93
CA PHE A 46 -3.10 -5.36 12.96
C PHE A 46 -3.66 -5.59 14.37
N TYR A 47 -4.81 -5.00 14.71
CA TYR A 47 -5.35 -5.09 16.07
C TYR A 47 -5.80 -6.51 16.39
N ARG A 48 -6.71 -7.09 15.61
CA ARG A 48 -7.23 -8.44 15.83
C ARG A 48 -6.22 -9.51 15.47
N GLY A 49 -5.47 -9.36 14.37
CA GLY A 49 -4.50 -10.34 13.91
C GLY A 49 -3.26 -10.47 14.78
N MET A 50 -2.72 -9.34 15.25
CA MET A 50 -1.44 -9.31 15.97
C MET A 50 -1.56 -9.04 17.47
N LEU A 51 -2.39 -8.06 17.89
CA LEU A 51 -2.46 -7.65 19.29
C LEU A 51 -3.46 -8.47 20.09
N ARG A 52 -4.65 -8.74 19.55
CA ARG A 52 -5.74 -9.32 20.33
C ARG A 52 -6.60 -10.29 19.53
N LYS A 53 -6.10 -11.51 19.35
CA LYS A 53 -6.73 -12.56 18.51
C LYS A 53 -8.16 -12.93 18.91
N GLN A 54 -8.56 -12.66 20.16
CA GLN A 54 -9.91 -12.95 20.68
C GLN A 54 -10.76 -11.69 20.83
N ALA A 55 -10.42 -10.58 20.16
CA ALA A 55 -11.20 -9.35 20.21
C ALA A 55 -12.64 -9.59 19.72
N GLY A 56 -13.61 -9.11 20.47
CA GLY A 56 -15.03 -9.18 20.10
C GLY A 56 -15.35 -8.22 18.94
N ALA A 57 -16.44 -8.48 18.23
CA ALA A 57 -16.86 -7.65 17.08
C ALA A 57 -17.02 -6.16 17.43
N ALA A 58 -17.56 -5.84 18.61
CA ALA A 58 -17.69 -4.46 19.06
C ALA A 58 -16.34 -3.78 19.31
N GLU A 59 -15.37 -4.52 19.83
CA GLU A 59 -14.02 -4.02 20.10
C GLU A 59 -13.26 -3.71 18.80
N VAL A 60 -13.35 -4.60 17.81
CA VAL A 60 -12.77 -4.41 16.47
C VAL A 60 -13.40 -3.21 15.76
N LEU A 61 -14.73 -3.04 15.89
CA LEU A 61 -15.43 -1.87 15.34
C LEU A 61 -14.92 -0.55 15.97
N TRP A 62 -14.72 -0.51 17.29
CA TRP A 62 -14.17 0.67 17.95
C TRP A 62 -12.71 0.92 17.57
N ALA A 63 -11.89 -0.14 17.43
CA ALA A 63 -10.53 -0.02 16.94
C ALA A 63 -10.50 0.59 15.53
N GLY A 64 -11.41 0.16 14.64
CA GLY A 64 -11.56 0.75 13.30
C GLY A 64 -11.95 2.23 13.34
N ARG A 65 -12.93 2.62 14.18
CA ARG A 65 -13.33 4.02 14.34
C ARG A 65 -12.19 4.90 14.84
N LEU A 66 -11.44 4.44 15.82
CA LEU A 66 -10.25 5.13 16.30
C LEU A 66 -9.18 5.22 15.22
N GLY A 67 -9.02 4.16 14.42
CA GLY A 67 -8.13 4.14 13.26
C GLY A 67 -8.48 5.23 12.24
N VAL A 68 -9.76 5.38 11.89
CA VAL A 68 -10.22 6.47 10.99
C VAL A 68 -9.83 7.84 11.54
N VAL A 69 -10.13 8.08 12.83
CA VAL A 69 -9.81 9.37 13.47
C VAL A 69 -8.30 9.62 13.49
N ALA A 70 -7.51 8.62 13.85
CA ALA A 70 -6.06 8.73 13.90
C ALA A 70 -5.47 9.04 12.52
N ILE A 71 -5.90 8.33 11.47
CA ILE A 71 -5.47 8.57 10.09
C ILE A 71 -5.87 9.98 9.64
N ALA A 72 -7.11 10.39 9.92
CA ALA A 72 -7.61 11.71 9.55
C ALA A 72 -6.81 12.84 10.23
N VAL A 73 -6.47 12.69 11.50
CA VAL A 73 -5.65 13.67 12.24
C VAL A 73 -4.23 13.75 11.67
N ILE A 74 -3.61 12.61 11.36
CA ILE A 74 -2.28 12.57 10.73
C ILE A 74 -2.33 13.22 9.35
N ALA A 75 -3.32 12.87 8.53
CA ALA A 75 -3.49 13.44 7.20
C ALA A 75 -3.73 14.96 7.26
N PHE A 76 -4.54 15.41 8.21
CA PHE A 76 -4.76 16.84 8.43
C PHE A 76 -3.47 17.56 8.85
N GLY A 77 -2.69 16.97 9.76
CA GLY A 77 -1.39 17.52 10.15
C GLY A 77 -0.42 17.67 8.97
N LEU A 78 -0.35 16.65 8.11
CA LEU A 78 0.46 16.70 6.89
C LEU A 78 -0.05 17.74 5.88
N ALA A 79 -1.37 17.95 5.81
CA ALA A 79 -1.98 18.93 4.91
C ALA A 79 -1.79 20.38 5.38
N MET A 80 -1.44 20.60 6.64
CA MET A 80 -1.18 21.96 7.17
C MET A 80 0.21 22.51 6.76
N ASP A 81 1.09 21.68 6.24
CA ASP A 81 2.38 22.15 5.73
C ASP A 81 2.19 22.88 4.39
N PRO A 82 2.46 24.20 4.32
CA PRO A 82 2.25 24.99 3.10
C PRO A 82 3.17 24.58 1.95
N ASP A 83 4.32 23.99 2.25
CA ASP A 83 5.34 23.57 1.30
C ASP A 83 5.13 22.13 0.83
N SER A 84 4.21 21.40 1.47
CA SER A 84 3.89 20.03 1.06
C SER A 84 3.19 20.02 -0.30
N ARG A 85 3.87 19.49 -1.30
CA ARG A 85 3.28 19.22 -2.61
C ARG A 85 2.52 17.89 -2.53
N VAL A 86 1.20 17.97 -2.46
CA VAL A 86 0.33 16.77 -2.39
C VAL A 86 0.68 15.75 -3.48
N LEU A 87 1.04 16.22 -4.68
CA LEU A 87 1.47 15.36 -5.78
C LEU A 87 2.75 14.60 -5.48
N ASP A 88 3.70 15.21 -4.78
CA ASP A 88 4.96 14.57 -4.41
C ASP A 88 4.73 13.49 -3.34
N LEU A 89 3.82 13.76 -2.39
CA LEU A 89 3.41 12.75 -1.39
C LEU A 89 2.70 11.56 -2.03
N VAL A 90 1.80 11.82 -2.97
CA VAL A 90 1.08 10.76 -3.71
C VAL A 90 2.05 9.97 -4.58
N ALA A 91 2.94 10.64 -5.30
CA ALA A 91 3.94 9.98 -6.14
C ALA A 91 4.88 9.09 -5.31
N TYR A 92 5.32 9.57 -4.15
CA TYR A 92 6.14 8.81 -3.22
C TYR A 92 5.42 7.57 -2.66
N ALA A 93 4.15 7.72 -2.26
CA ALA A 93 3.34 6.59 -1.79
C ALA A 93 3.14 5.53 -2.89
N TRP A 94 2.88 5.97 -4.12
CA TRP A 94 2.74 5.06 -5.27
C TRP A 94 4.06 4.39 -5.65
N ALA A 95 5.17 5.11 -5.56
CA ALA A 95 6.49 4.52 -5.76
C ALA A 95 6.77 3.41 -4.74
N GLY A 96 6.48 3.66 -3.46
CA GLY A 96 6.66 2.67 -2.39
C GLY A 96 5.80 1.42 -2.59
N LEU A 97 4.49 1.59 -2.81
CA LEU A 97 3.59 0.47 -3.04
C LEU A 97 3.88 -0.26 -4.36
N GLY A 98 4.12 0.49 -5.45
CA GLY A 98 4.42 -0.07 -6.75
C GLY A 98 5.72 -0.88 -6.76
N ALA A 99 6.78 -0.37 -6.13
CA ALA A 99 8.06 -1.06 -6.04
C ALA A 99 8.03 -2.27 -5.10
N ALA A 100 7.29 -2.19 -3.99
CA ALA A 100 7.18 -3.29 -3.04
C ALA A 100 6.34 -4.45 -3.58
N PHE A 101 5.16 -4.17 -4.12
CA PHE A 101 4.19 -5.19 -4.49
C PHE A 101 4.17 -5.54 -5.97
N GLY A 102 4.46 -4.58 -6.88
CA GLY A 102 4.40 -4.79 -8.32
C GLY A 102 5.23 -5.99 -8.80
N PRO A 103 6.55 -6.03 -8.53
CA PRO A 103 7.40 -7.15 -8.93
C PRO A 103 6.98 -8.48 -8.29
N VAL A 104 6.52 -8.45 -7.04
CA VAL A 104 6.08 -9.64 -6.31
C VAL A 104 4.83 -10.24 -6.95
N ILE A 105 3.84 -9.42 -7.28
CA ILE A 105 2.62 -9.86 -7.95
C ILE A 105 2.94 -10.41 -9.34
N LEU A 106 3.74 -9.70 -10.13
CA LEU A 106 4.14 -10.16 -11.46
C LEU A 106 4.91 -11.48 -11.38
N ALA A 107 5.88 -11.59 -10.48
CA ALA A 107 6.63 -12.83 -10.30
C ALA A 107 5.74 -13.99 -9.84
N SER A 108 4.79 -13.76 -8.94
CA SER A 108 3.87 -14.80 -8.48
C SER A 108 2.95 -15.33 -9.59
N LEU A 109 2.58 -14.48 -10.55
CA LEU A 109 1.71 -14.87 -11.66
C LEU A 109 2.46 -15.58 -12.79
N TYR A 110 3.67 -15.12 -13.11
CA TYR A 110 4.39 -15.59 -14.30
C TYR A 110 5.55 -16.54 -14.02
N TRP A 111 6.05 -16.59 -12.76
CA TRP A 111 7.21 -17.39 -12.43
C TRP A 111 6.91 -18.46 -11.37
N ARG A 112 6.80 -19.70 -11.82
CA ARG A 112 6.53 -20.86 -10.95
C ARG A 112 7.64 -21.15 -9.92
N GLY A 113 8.83 -20.60 -10.09
CA GLY A 113 9.95 -20.76 -9.16
C GLY A 113 9.92 -19.78 -8.00
N MET A 114 8.93 -18.89 -7.93
CA MET A 114 8.79 -17.94 -6.84
C MET A 114 8.47 -18.65 -5.53
N ARG A 115 9.18 -18.27 -4.48
CA ARG A 115 9.02 -18.81 -3.13
C ARG A 115 8.64 -17.73 -2.13
N ARG A 116 8.08 -18.16 -1.01
CA ARG A 116 7.65 -17.27 0.07
C ARG A 116 8.77 -16.33 0.55
N ALA A 117 9.99 -16.87 0.71
CA ALA A 117 11.15 -16.05 1.09
C ALA A 117 11.52 -15.01 0.04
N GLY A 118 11.42 -15.33 -1.26
CA GLY A 118 11.60 -14.38 -2.36
C GLY A 118 10.56 -13.27 -2.35
N ALA A 119 9.28 -13.60 -2.08
CA ALA A 119 8.22 -12.62 -1.97
C ALA A 119 8.48 -11.61 -0.84
N ILE A 120 8.81 -12.09 0.35
CA ILE A 120 9.13 -11.25 1.50
C ILE A 120 10.36 -10.37 1.23
N ALA A 121 11.42 -10.96 0.69
CA ALA A 121 12.64 -10.23 0.33
C ALA A 121 12.35 -9.13 -0.70
N GLY A 122 11.51 -9.41 -1.70
CA GLY A 122 11.10 -8.45 -2.73
C GLY A 122 10.34 -7.26 -2.15
N VAL A 123 9.31 -7.52 -1.31
CA VAL A 123 8.54 -6.45 -0.66
C VAL A 123 9.45 -5.55 0.18
N LEU A 124 10.31 -6.15 0.99
CA LEU A 124 11.21 -5.39 1.85
C LEU A 124 12.26 -4.60 1.06
N ALA A 125 12.90 -5.24 0.08
CA ALA A 125 13.92 -4.57 -0.75
C ALA A 125 13.33 -3.42 -1.57
N GLY A 126 12.16 -3.62 -2.20
CA GLY A 126 11.47 -2.58 -2.96
C GLY A 126 11.08 -1.39 -2.09
N GLY A 127 10.43 -1.62 -0.96
CA GLY A 127 10.03 -0.56 -0.04
C GLY A 127 11.21 0.20 0.57
N VAL A 128 12.23 -0.52 1.06
CA VAL A 128 13.42 0.11 1.65
C VAL A 128 14.20 0.91 0.61
N THR A 129 14.33 0.39 -0.62
CA THR A 129 15.03 1.12 -1.71
C THR A 129 14.35 2.44 -2.00
N VAL A 130 13.02 2.50 -2.09
CA VAL A 130 12.29 3.76 -2.33
C VAL A 130 12.54 4.76 -1.20
N ILE A 131 12.50 4.32 0.06
CA ILE A 131 12.74 5.18 1.22
C ILE A 131 14.17 5.75 1.22
N VAL A 132 15.15 4.90 0.92
CA VAL A 132 16.57 5.32 0.89
C VAL A 132 16.84 6.23 -0.30
N TRP A 133 16.33 5.86 -1.50
CA TRP A 133 16.54 6.63 -2.74
C TRP A 133 16.03 8.06 -2.63
N LYS A 134 14.87 8.24 -2.00
CA LYS A 134 14.28 9.58 -1.78
C LYS A 134 15.14 10.52 -0.94
N ARG A 135 16.08 9.98 -0.16
CA ARG A 135 16.99 10.76 0.67
C ARG A 135 18.30 11.10 -0.02
N LEU A 136 18.54 10.50 -1.18
CA LEU A 136 19.75 10.72 -1.98
C LEU A 136 19.44 11.75 -3.06
N GLU A 137 20.29 12.74 -3.23
CA GLU A 137 20.14 13.84 -4.19
C GLU A 137 21.32 13.87 -5.14
N GLY A 138 21.05 14.19 -6.40
CA GLY A 138 22.07 14.48 -7.42
C GLY A 138 22.43 13.33 -8.35
N GLY A 139 22.56 13.62 -9.63
CA GLY A 139 23.00 12.69 -10.68
C GLY A 139 22.01 11.57 -10.95
N LEU A 140 22.41 10.32 -10.73
CA LEU A 140 21.54 9.17 -10.94
C LEU A 140 20.38 9.09 -9.94
N PHE A 141 20.50 9.77 -8.80
CA PHE A 141 19.46 9.75 -7.76
C PHE A 141 18.28 10.68 -8.05
N ASP A 142 18.36 11.51 -9.09
CA ASP A 142 17.22 12.31 -9.58
C ASP A 142 16.19 11.47 -10.35
N LEU A 143 16.50 10.18 -10.58
CA LEU A 143 15.56 9.24 -11.19
C LEU A 143 14.40 8.94 -10.22
N TYR A 144 13.19 8.85 -10.77
CA TYR A 144 12.00 8.55 -9.97
C TYR A 144 12.15 7.23 -9.20
N GLU A 145 11.91 7.26 -7.92
CA GLU A 145 12.24 6.25 -6.91
C GLU A 145 11.64 4.86 -7.20
N ILE A 146 10.56 4.80 -7.98
CA ILE A 146 9.93 3.53 -8.35
C ILE A 146 10.86 2.64 -9.18
N VAL A 147 11.70 3.25 -10.05
CA VAL A 147 12.57 2.51 -10.98
C VAL A 147 13.61 1.69 -10.22
N PRO A 148 14.49 2.31 -9.38
CA PRO A 148 15.43 1.54 -8.58
C PRO A 148 14.75 0.60 -7.59
N GLY A 149 13.58 0.97 -7.04
CA GLY A 149 12.80 0.12 -6.16
C GLY A 149 12.34 -1.17 -6.83
N VAL A 150 11.78 -1.08 -8.03
CA VAL A 150 11.35 -2.26 -8.82
C VAL A 150 12.54 -3.17 -9.18
N VAL A 151 13.66 -2.59 -9.58
CA VAL A 151 14.89 -3.36 -9.91
C VAL A 151 15.40 -4.09 -8.67
N ALA A 152 15.52 -3.41 -7.54
CA ALA A 152 15.96 -3.99 -6.27
C ALA A 152 15.02 -5.11 -5.80
N ALA A 153 13.71 -4.90 -5.89
CA ALA A 153 12.71 -5.92 -5.56
C ALA A 153 12.84 -7.15 -6.48
N GLY A 154 12.99 -6.96 -7.79
CA GLY A 154 13.20 -8.05 -8.75
C GLY A 154 14.43 -8.89 -8.43
N ILE A 155 15.56 -8.24 -8.15
CA ILE A 155 16.80 -8.92 -7.75
C ILE A 155 16.60 -9.69 -6.43
N ALA A 156 15.98 -9.07 -5.44
CA ALA A 156 15.72 -9.69 -4.15
C ALA A 156 14.79 -10.91 -4.25
N ILE A 157 13.77 -10.87 -5.13
CA ILE A 157 12.87 -11.99 -5.42
C ILE A 157 13.68 -13.15 -6.01
N LEU A 158 14.53 -12.87 -6.99
CA LEU A 158 15.36 -13.89 -7.63
C LEU A 158 16.31 -14.55 -6.61
N ILE A 159 17.08 -13.75 -5.88
CA ILE A 159 18.02 -14.25 -4.88
C ILE A 159 17.29 -15.02 -3.77
N GLY A 160 16.23 -14.44 -3.19
CA GLY A 160 15.48 -15.06 -2.11
C GLY A 160 14.82 -16.38 -2.50
N SER A 161 14.31 -16.48 -3.73
CA SER A 161 13.71 -17.71 -4.25
C SER A 161 14.75 -18.78 -4.58
N LEU A 162 15.94 -18.39 -5.09
CA LEU A 162 17.02 -19.32 -5.38
C LEU A 162 17.69 -19.85 -4.12
N VAL A 163 17.96 -18.99 -3.14
CA VAL A 163 18.58 -19.38 -1.86
C VAL A 163 17.65 -20.28 -1.04
N SER A 164 16.34 -20.03 -1.08
CA SER A 164 15.34 -20.88 -0.41
C SER A 164 15.08 -22.21 -1.13
N GLY A 165 15.73 -22.47 -2.25
CA GLY A 165 15.56 -23.65 -3.12
C GLY A 165 16.00 -24.98 -2.53
N GLY A 166 16.54 -25.05 -1.31
CA GLY A 166 16.96 -26.28 -0.63
C GLY A 166 15.94 -26.89 0.33
N GLY A 167 14.79 -26.27 0.55
CA GLY A 167 13.73 -26.76 1.42
C GLY A 167 12.47 -27.05 0.62
N GLU A 168 11.86 -28.18 0.95
CA GLU A 168 10.58 -28.72 0.48
C GLU A 168 9.55 -27.62 0.13
N ALA A 169 8.96 -27.68 -1.05
CA ALA A 169 7.86 -26.81 -1.42
C ALA A 169 6.73 -27.06 -0.42
N ASP A 170 6.40 -26.06 0.40
CA ASP A 170 5.14 -25.97 1.14
C ASP A 170 4.01 -25.87 0.08
N ASP A 171 3.56 -27.01 -0.39
CA ASP A 171 2.37 -27.15 -1.23
C ASP A 171 1.18 -27.27 -0.27
N PRO A 172 0.38 -26.18 -0.09
CA PRO A 172 -0.78 -26.22 0.80
C PRO A 172 -1.79 -27.29 0.41
N ALA A 173 -1.75 -27.78 -0.83
CA ALA A 173 -2.57 -28.90 -1.29
C ALA A 173 -2.14 -30.26 -0.67
N GLN A 174 -0.87 -30.40 -0.28
CA GLN A 174 -0.41 -31.61 0.39
C GLN A 174 -0.82 -31.65 1.86
N ASP A 175 -0.83 -30.49 2.53
CA ASP A 175 -1.31 -30.40 3.92
C ASP A 175 -2.83 -30.65 4.02
N GLU A 176 -3.62 -30.17 3.05
CA GLU A 176 -5.06 -30.46 2.99
C GLU A 176 -5.34 -31.94 2.70
N GLN A 177 -4.53 -32.59 1.86
CA GLN A 177 -4.65 -34.02 1.57
C GLN A 177 -4.19 -34.88 2.76
N ALA A 178 -3.18 -34.48 3.46
CA ALA A 178 -2.73 -35.14 4.67
C ALA A 178 -3.77 -35.04 5.80
N GLN A 179 -4.45 -33.90 5.94
CA GLN A 179 -5.54 -33.72 6.90
C GLN A 179 -6.81 -34.50 6.52
N ARG A 180 -7.09 -34.73 5.24
CA ARG A 180 -8.21 -35.55 4.79
C ARG A 180 -7.95 -37.07 4.91
N GLN A 181 -6.70 -37.48 5.00
CA GLN A 181 -6.26 -38.86 5.23
C GLN A 181 -5.93 -39.12 6.72
N GLY A 182 -6.62 -38.40 7.64
CA GLY A 182 -6.49 -38.64 9.08
C GLY A 182 -6.55 -40.12 9.44
N PRO A 183 -5.94 -40.54 10.56
CA PRO A 183 -5.66 -41.94 10.87
C PRO A 183 -6.95 -42.71 10.91
N GLY A 184 -7.12 -43.53 9.88
CA GLY A 184 -8.14 -44.58 9.91
C GLY A 184 -7.78 -45.59 11.00
N ARG A 185 -8.49 -45.52 12.12
CA ARG A 185 -8.89 -46.66 12.94
C ARG A 185 -9.76 -46.22 14.10
#